data_e8ee898a0fc71e684f8fa69fa8739e9f
#
_entry.id   e8ee898a0fc71e684f8fa69fa8739e9f
#
_cell.length_a   1.000
_cell.length_b   1.000
_cell.length_c   1.000
_cell.angle_alpha   90.00
_cell.angle_beta   90.00
_cell.angle_gamma   90.00
#
_symmetry.space_group_name_H-M   'P 1'
#
loop_
_entity.id
_entity.type
_entity.pdbx_description
1 polymer ?
#
loop_
_entity_poly.entity_id
_entity_poly.type
_entity_poly.pdbx_seq_one_letter_code
_entity_poly.pdbx_strand_id
1 'polypeptide(L)'
;MKRTLLTLLVLMVLVGIPRKGAAQDFVTTALSGLPTQTLRVEYSSPAQLRKLTNYQSLRGKFLGPRLQQLEGALDQIGIHEDDIENMMIGWKPGDKEMDLYGYASGHFDKAQVAKRAAADNLTPTPISGQVAYCLTAGVAGTCVVILENSLGAFGPLATLTTLLDAHSGQAPNLGADPHFSSLLGGVNKGAPIWGIALAGAVGDWFGGWMSNQNALKLDWNQVFQKVDSLTYSIDATDKVNLDMKLNCATPADATTLRQILDGLKMAQQLAWSAQNPGHPNPYAAMNVDIHDKQIGLQISMAYSELTLASGVGAPQN
;
A
#
# COMPACT_ATOMS: atom_id res chain seq x y z
N MET A 1 32.16 23.73 -45.41
CA MET A 1 32.26 22.67 -44.40
C MET A 1 31.97 23.15 -42.95
N LYS A 2 31.05 24.11 -42.69
CA LYS A 2 30.72 24.61 -41.33
C LYS A 2 29.23 24.48 -40.93
N ARG A 3 28.38 23.84 -41.75
CA ARG A 3 26.94 23.70 -41.51
C ARG A 3 26.48 22.27 -41.10
N THR A 4 27.36 21.27 -41.20
CA THR A 4 27.04 19.86 -40.89
C THR A 4 27.39 19.46 -39.44
N LEU A 5 28.09 20.31 -38.67
CA LEU A 5 28.48 20.01 -37.29
C LEU A 5 27.43 20.44 -36.24
N LEU A 6 26.53 21.36 -36.63
CA LEU A 6 25.51 21.88 -35.69
C LEU A 6 24.26 20.98 -35.57
N THR A 7 24.01 20.14 -36.58
CA THR A 7 22.84 19.26 -36.63
C THR A 7 23.05 17.95 -35.82
N LEU A 8 24.32 17.58 -35.57
CA LEU A 8 24.64 16.37 -34.80
C LEU A 8 24.61 16.61 -33.28
N LEU A 9 24.76 17.86 -32.84
CA LEU A 9 24.75 18.20 -31.40
C LEU A 9 23.34 18.29 -30.81
N VAL A 10 22.32 18.51 -31.63
CA VAL A 10 20.91 18.61 -31.19
C VAL A 10 20.25 17.22 -31.01
N LEU A 11 20.80 16.18 -31.67
CA LEU A 11 20.25 14.81 -31.56
C LEU A 11 20.77 14.03 -30.35
N MET A 12 21.82 14.49 -29.65
CA MET A 12 22.39 13.81 -28.46
C MET A 12 21.80 14.27 -27.13
N VAL A 13 20.94 15.29 -27.09
CA VAL A 13 20.33 15.80 -25.86
C VAL A 13 18.99 15.13 -25.54
N LEU A 14 18.44 14.27 -26.42
CA LEU A 14 17.14 13.64 -26.25
C LEU A 14 17.18 12.21 -25.65
N VAL A 15 18.34 11.68 -25.27
CA VAL A 15 18.48 10.28 -24.79
C VAL A 15 18.69 10.17 -23.29
N GLY A 16 18.57 11.23 -22.51
CA GLY A 16 18.97 11.24 -21.11
C GLY A 16 17.98 11.84 -20.11
N ILE A 17 16.65 11.77 -20.35
CA ILE A 17 15.68 12.12 -19.30
C ILE A 17 15.33 10.83 -18.56
N PRO A 18 15.76 10.63 -17.30
CA PRO A 18 15.28 9.51 -16.52
C PRO A 18 13.77 9.66 -16.38
N ARG A 19 13.02 8.62 -16.77
CA ARG A 19 11.57 8.51 -16.59
C ARG A 19 11.21 8.50 -15.08
N LYS A 20 11.37 9.64 -14.41
CA LYS A 20 10.79 9.88 -13.07
C LYS A 20 9.27 10.13 -13.14
N GLY A 21 8.69 10.24 -14.35
CA GLY A 21 7.29 10.62 -14.55
C GLY A 21 6.29 9.48 -14.35
N ALA A 22 6.59 8.23 -14.72
CA ALA A 22 5.58 7.19 -14.83
C ALA A 22 4.90 6.81 -13.49
N ALA A 23 5.64 6.73 -12.40
CA ALA A 23 5.06 6.43 -11.09
C ALA A 23 4.25 7.60 -10.52
N GLN A 24 4.69 8.84 -10.75
CA GLN A 24 3.97 10.03 -10.31
C GLN A 24 2.68 10.23 -11.12
N ASP A 25 2.70 9.95 -12.41
CA ASP A 25 1.53 9.96 -13.28
C ASP A 25 0.51 8.89 -12.83
N PHE A 26 0.98 7.68 -12.49
CA PHE A 26 0.13 6.62 -11.96
C PHE A 26 -0.55 7.03 -10.65
N VAL A 27 0.18 7.59 -9.67
CA VAL A 27 -0.39 8.04 -8.39
C VAL A 27 -1.49 9.07 -8.62
N THR A 28 -1.27 10.05 -9.50
CA THR A 28 -2.27 11.06 -9.83
C THR A 28 -3.50 10.43 -10.49
N THR A 29 -3.30 9.54 -11.45
CA THR A 29 -4.38 8.81 -12.14
C THR A 29 -5.17 7.96 -11.16
N ALA A 30 -4.52 7.18 -10.30
CA ALA A 30 -5.18 6.34 -9.34
C ALA A 30 -6.00 7.16 -8.33
N LEU A 31 -5.44 8.23 -7.76
CA LEU A 31 -6.14 9.09 -6.81
C LEU A 31 -7.35 9.81 -7.43
N SER A 32 -7.27 10.17 -8.72
CA SER A 32 -8.42 10.74 -9.44
C SER A 32 -9.55 9.74 -9.69
N GLY A 33 -9.29 8.44 -9.53
CA GLY A 33 -10.29 7.39 -9.64
C GLY A 33 -10.77 6.83 -8.29
N LEU A 34 -10.08 7.10 -7.18
CA LEU A 34 -10.52 6.65 -5.87
C LEU A 34 -11.67 7.52 -5.33
N PRO A 35 -12.77 6.91 -4.83
CA PRO A 35 -13.90 7.66 -4.26
C PRO A 35 -13.51 8.43 -2.99
N THR A 36 -14.22 9.53 -2.70
CA THR A 36 -13.99 10.35 -1.50
C THR A 36 -14.24 9.63 -0.18
N GLN A 37 -15.02 8.53 -0.19
CA GLN A 37 -15.28 7.69 1.00
C GLN A 37 -14.11 6.77 1.35
N THR A 38 -13.01 6.82 0.61
CA THR A 38 -11.80 6.04 0.89
C THR A 38 -11.18 6.52 2.20
N LEU A 39 -11.10 5.65 3.20
CA LEU A 39 -10.53 5.97 4.51
C LEU A 39 -9.05 5.59 4.63
N ARG A 40 -8.58 4.70 3.78
CA ARG A 40 -7.18 4.28 3.74
C ARG A 40 -6.73 4.13 2.31
N VAL A 41 -5.52 4.58 2.04
CA VAL A 41 -4.82 4.39 0.75
C VAL A 41 -3.44 3.84 1.02
N GLU A 42 -3.03 2.86 0.22
CA GLU A 42 -1.69 2.30 0.23
C GLU A 42 -1.17 2.21 -1.19
N TYR A 43 0.01 2.75 -1.40
CA TYR A 43 0.77 2.59 -2.63
C TYR A 43 1.87 1.57 -2.42
N SER A 44 2.07 0.72 -3.39
CA SER A 44 3.24 -0.13 -3.49
C SER A 44 3.78 -0.15 -4.91
N SER A 45 5.11 -0.33 -5.03
CA SER A 45 5.77 -0.51 -6.32
C SER A 45 6.42 -1.90 -6.38
N PRO A 46 5.71 -2.95 -6.83
CA PRO A 46 6.28 -4.26 -7.07
C PRO A 46 7.53 -4.21 -7.93
N ALA A 47 7.56 -3.34 -8.95
CA ALA A 47 8.74 -3.17 -9.82
C ALA A 47 9.99 -2.68 -9.08
N GLN A 48 9.84 -1.84 -8.04
CA GLN A 48 10.96 -1.43 -7.18
C GLN A 48 11.31 -2.52 -6.17
N LEU A 49 10.30 -3.13 -5.55
CA LEU A 49 10.46 -4.17 -4.54
C LEU A 49 11.19 -5.40 -5.09
N ARG A 50 10.86 -5.84 -6.31
CA ARG A 50 11.54 -6.97 -6.99
C ARG A 50 13.05 -6.76 -7.21
N LYS A 51 13.53 -5.53 -7.19
CA LYS A 51 14.97 -5.20 -7.30
C LYS A 51 15.74 -5.38 -5.99
N LEU A 52 15.04 -5.55 -4.88
CA LEU A 52 15.66 -5.75 -3.57
C LEU A 52 16.23 -7.18 -3.46
N THR A 53 17.45 -7.30 -2.96
CA THR A 53 18.17 -8.60 -2.83
C THR A 53 17.39 -9.62 -2.00
N ASN A 54 16.62 -9.16 -1.01
CA ASN A 54 15.86 -10.01 -0.10
C ASN A 54 14.35 -9.99 -0.39
N TYR A 55 13.94 -9.60 -1.61
CA TYR A 55 12.54 -9.41 -1.95
C TYR A 55 11.66 -10.61 -1.60
N GLN A 56 12.06 -11.82 -1.98
CA GLN A 56 11.25 -13.03 -1.77
C GLN A 56 11.00 -13.31 -0.27
N SER A 57 12.00 -13.08 0.58
CA SER A 57 11.82 -13.27 2.02
C SER A 57 11.00 -12.14 2.66
N LEU A 58 11.09 -10.92 2.13
CA LEU A 58 10.28 -9.77 2.56
C LEU A 58 8.84 -9.88 2.09
N ARG A 59 8.63 -10.31 0.85
CA ARG A 59 7.32 -10.47 0.24
C ARG A 59 6.38 -11.32 1.09
N GLY A 60 6.81 -12.51 1.50
CA GLY A 60 6.02 -13.41 2.32
C GLY A 60 5.65 -12.83 3.71
N LYS A 61 6.38 -11.81 4.17
CA LYS A 61 6.16 -11.16 5.49
C LYS A 61 5.28 -9.91 5.41
N PHE A 62 5.42 -9.14 4.34
CA PHE A 62 4.69 -7.86 4.17
C PHE A 62 3.40 -8.01 3.37
N LEU A 63 3.31 -8.99 2.47
CA LEU A 63 2.06 -9.32 1.81
C LEU A 63 1.14 -10.03 2.81
N GLY A 64 0.12 -9.31 3.26
CA GLY A 64 -0.93 -9.91 4.06
C GLY A 64 -1.70 -11.00 3.28
N PRO A 65 -2.39 -11.91 3.97
CA PRO A 65 -3.11 -13.03 3.33
C PRO A 65 -4.06 -12.61 2.20
N ARG A 66 -4.69 -11.44 2.31
CA ARG A 66 -5.61 -10.92 1.29
C ARG A 66 -4.91 -10.57 -0.03
N LEU A 67 -3.70 -9.99 0.04
CA LEU A 67 -2.95 -9.68 -1.18
C LEU A 67 -2.42 -10.94 -1.85
N GLN A 68 -1.99 -11.94 -1.07
CA GLN A 68 -1.63 -13.26 -1.61
C GLN A 68 -2.82 -13.94 -2.29
N GLN A 69 -4.01 -13.85 -1.71
CA GLN A 69 -5.24 -14.36 -2.31
C GLN A 69 -5.60 -13.61 -3.59
N LEU A 70 -5.42 -12.29 -3.62
CA LEU A 70 -5.65 -11.49 -4.83
C LEU A 70 -4.69 -11.89 -5.96
N GLU A 71 -3.40 -12.10 -5.66
CA GLU A 71 -2.43 -12.59 -6.65
C GLU A 71 -2.84 -13.94 -7.24
N GLY A 72 -3.16 -14.93 -6.39
CA GLY A 72 -3.62 -16.23 -6.85
C GLY A 72 -4.91 -16.15 -7.67
N ALA A 73 -5.76 -15.16 -7.42
CA ALA A 73 -6.95 -14.92 -8.21
C ALA A 73 -6.63 -14.28 -9.58
N LEU A 74 -5.66 -13.35 -9.63
CA LEU A 74 -5.22 -12.72 -10.88
C LEU A 74 -4.57 -13.71 -11.83
N ASP A 75 -3.92 -14.78 -11.33
CA ASP A 75 -3.37 -15.85 -12.14
C ASP A 75 -4.45 -16.55 -13.00
N GLN A 76 -5.71 -16.61 -12.54
CA GLN A 76 -6.83 -17.17 -13.33
C GLN A 76 -7.03 -16.44 -14.67
N ILE A 77 -6.83 -15.14 -14.67
CA ILE A 77 -6.97 -14.31 -15.87
C ILE A 77 -5.62 -14.02 -16.54
N GLY A 78 -4.54 -14.71 -16.10
CA GLY A 78 -3.21 -14.64 -16.70
C GLY A 78 -2.51 -13.31 -16.42
N ILE A 79 -2.80 -12.67 -15.30
CA ILE A 79 -2.06 -11.52 -14.78
C ILE A 79 -1.18 -12.00 -13.62
N HIS A 80 0.13 -11.86 -13.77
CA HIS A 80 1.13 -12.29 -12.80
C HIS A 80 1.74 -11.08 -12.10
N GLU A 81 2.40 -11.29 -10.96
CA GLU A 81 3.07 -10.21 -10.24
C GLU A 81 4.07 -9.44 -11.12
N ASP A 82 4.76 -10.14 -12.03
CA ASP A 82 5.75 -9.53 -12.92
C ASP A 82 5.13 -8.55 -13.93
N ASP A 83 3.85 -8.68 -14.22
CA ASP A 83 3.10 -7.78 -15.08
C ASP A 83 2.73 -6.47 -14.37
N ILE A 84 2.83 -6.42 -13.03
CA ILE A 84 2.43 -5.28 -12.22
C ILE A 84 3.65 -4.43 -11.85
N GLU A 85 3.62 -3.15 -12.21
CA GLU A 85 4.67 -2.18 -11.87
C GLU A 85 4.36 -1.40 -10.60
N ASN A 86 3.12 -0.90 -10.48
CA ASN A 86 2.65 -0.14 -9.32
C ASN A 86 1.23 -0.54 -8.97
N MET A 87 0.89 -0.42 -7.69
CA MET A 87 -0.45 -0.68 -7.17
C MET A 87 -0.86 0.42 -6.20
N MET A 88 -2.10 0.86 -6.31
CA MET A 88 -2.75 1.76 -5.36
C MET A 88 -4.00 1.09 -4.84
N ILE A 89 -4.03 0.80 -3.55
CA ILE A 89 -5.15 0.13 -2.89
C ILE A 89 -5.88 1.13 -2.02
N GLY A 90 -7.20 1.16 -2.14
CA GLY A 90 -8.10 1.91 -1.28
C GLY A 90 -8.95 0.99 -0.42
N TRP A 91 -9.31 1.44 0.75
CA TRP A 91 -10.26 0.78 1.65
C TRP A 91 -11.34 1.75 2.07
N LYS A 92 -12.57 1.27 2.07
CA LYS A 92 -13.74 1.95 2.64
C LYS A 92 -14.55 0.97 3.50
N PRO A 93 -15.38 1.46 4.43
CA PRO A 93 -16.31 0.59 5.13
C PRO A 93 -17.22 -0.16 4.15
N GLY A 94 -17.27 -1.48 4.27
CA GLY A 94 -18.23 -2.35 3.62
C GLY A 94 -19.29 -2.86 4.61
N ASP A 95 -20.16 -3.77 4.16
CA ASP A 95 -21.25 -4.27 4.99
C ASP A 95 -20.80 -5.09 6.22
N LYS A 96 -19.68 -5.83 6.09
CA LYS A 96 -19.15 -6.70 7.14
C LYS A 96 -17.71 -6.39 7.49
N GLU A 97 -16.95 -5.95 6.52
CA GLU A 97 -15.52 -5.65 6.62
C GLU A 97 -15.16 -4.53 5.66
N MET A 98 -13.90 -4.05 5.70
CA MET A 98 -13.45 -3.04 4.75
C MET A 98 -13.41 -3.60 3.33
N ASP A 99 -14.09 -2.94 2.39
CA ASP A 99 -13.96 -3.21 0.96
C ASP A 99 -12.57 -2.81 0.50
N LEU A 100 -11.90 -3.73 -0.20
CA LEU A 100 -10.61 -3.51 -0.83
C LEU A 100 -10.81 -3.29 -2.33
N TYR A 101 -10.24 -2.23 -2.89
CA TYR A 101 -10.33 -1.87 -4.30
C TYR A 101 -9.15 -1.00 -4.72
N GLY A 102 -8.97 -0.79 -6.00
CA GLY A 102 -7.89 0.11 -6.44
C GLY A 102 -7.53 0.01 -7.90
N TYR A 103 -6.32 0.47 -8.17
CA TYR A 103 -5.72 0.49 -9.49
C TYR A 103 -4.36 -0.18 -9.48
N ALA A 104 -4.00 -0.78 -10.62
CA ALA A 104 -2.66 -1.29 -10.89
C ALA A 104 -2.18 -0.75 -12.23
N SER A 105 -0.90 -0.32 -12.29
CA SER A 105 -0.22 -0.08 -13.56
C SER A 105 0.74 -1.21 -13.87
N GLY A 106 0.94 -1.47 -15.17
CA GLY A 106 1.84 -2.53 -15.60
C GLY A 106 1.66 -2.87 -17.08
N HIS A 107 1.78 -4.14 -17.43
CA HIS A 107 1.66 -4.65 -18.78
C HIS A 107 0.51 -5.65 -18.86
N PHE A 108 -0.65 -5.19 -19.32
CA PHE A 108 -1.87 -5.99 -19.38
C PHE A 108 -2.29 -6.23 -20.83
N ASP A 109 -2.40 -7.49 -21.24
CA ASP A 109 -2.94 -7.86 -22.54
C ASP A 109 -4.43 -8.17 -22.43
N LYS A 110 -5.29 -7.22 -22.85
CA LYS A 110 -6.76 -7.37 -22.84
C LYS A 110 -7.25 -8.61 -23.56
N ALA A 111 -6.63 -8.99 -24.68
CA ALA A 111 -7.05 -10.14 -25.47
C ALA A 111 -6.67 -11.45 -24.74
N GLN A 112 -5.51 -11.51 -24.13
CA GLN A 112 -5.09 -12.64 -23.32
C GLN A 112 -5.96 -12.79 -22.07
N VAL A 113 -6.23 -11.69 -21.35
CA VAL A 113 -7.13 -11.68 -20.19
C VAL A 113 -8.52 -12.22 -20.59
N ALA A 114 -9.11 -11.72 -21.66
CA ALA A 114 -10.40 -12.20 -22.14
C ALA A 114 -10.37 -13.71 -22.51
N LYS A 115 -9.30 -14.17 -23.16
CA LYS A 115 -9.11 -15.58 -23.51
C LYS A 115 -8.98 -16.48 -22.29
N ARG A 116 -8.21 -16.05 -21.27
CA ARG A 116 -8.03 -16.80 -20.01
C ARG A 116 -9.33 -16.83 -19.22
N ALA A 117 -10.00 -15.68 -19.05
CA ALA A 117 -11.28 -15.58 -18.39
C ALA A 117 -12.33 -16.54 -19.01
N ALA A 118 -12.39 -16.61 -20.35
CA ALA A 118 -13.28 -17.55 -21.05
C ALA A 118 -12.90 -19.01 -20.80
N ALA A 119 -11.61 -19.34 -20.75
CA ALA A 119 -11.14 -20.70 -20.46
C ALA A 119 -11.50 -21.14 -19.03
N ASP A 120 -11.52 -20.21 -18.08
CA ASP A 120 -11.91 -20.44 -16.68
C ASP A 120 -13.42 -20.24 -16.43
N ASN A 121 -14.21 -20.10 -17.51
CA ASN A 121 -15.67 -19.89 -17.46
C ASN A 121 -16.09 -18.64 -16.66
N LEU A 122 -15.26 -17.60 -16.60
CA LEU A 122 -15.63 -16.33 -16.01
C LEU A 122 -16.56 -15.57 -16.96
N THR A 123 -17.72 -15.16 -16.43
CA THR A 123 -18.70 -14.42 -17.24
C THR A 123 -18.29 -12.96 -17.36
N PRO A 124 -18.10 -12.43 -18.59
CA PRO A 124 -17.84 -11.03 -18.79
C PRO A 124 -19.06 -10.20 -18.38
N THR A 125 -18.86 -9.23 -17.49
CA THR A 125 -19.91 -8.36 -16.96
C THR A 125 -19.72 -6.94 -17.50
N PRO A 126 -20.64 -6.38 -18.28
CA PRO A 126 -20.57 -5.00 -18.73
C PRO A 126 -20.69 -4.01 -17.54
N ILE A 127 -19.80 -2.98 -17.49
CA ILE A 127 -19.77 -1.97 -16.43
C ILE A 127 -19.22 -0.66 -16.99
N SER A 128 -19.96 0.45 -16.90
CA SER A 128 -19.54 1.80 -17.34
C SER A 128 -18.76 1.81 -18.68
N GLY A 129 -19.28 1.08 -19.68
CA GLY A 129 -18.66 0.96 -21.01
C GLY A 129 -17.41 0.07 -21.10
N GLN A 130 -17.03 -0.60 -20.02
CA GLN A 130 -15.94 -1.57 -19.94
C GLN A 130 -16.46 -2.99 -19.72
N VAL A 131 -15.55 -3.96 -19.63
CA VAL A 131 -15.85 -5.35 -19.27
C VAL A 131 -15.12 -5.71 -18.00
N ALA A 132 -15.87 -6.16 -16.99
CA ALA A 132 -15.33 -6.70 -15.75
C ALA A 132 -15.33 -8.23 -15.77
N TYR A 133 -14.33 -8.84 -15.18
CA TYR A 133 -14.24 -10.27 -14.89
C TYR A 133 -14.22 -10.47 -13.39
N CYS A 134 -15.28 -11.08 -12.83
CA CYS A 134 -15.34 -11.34 -11.39
C CYS A 134 -14.68 -12.68 -11.10
N LEU A 135 -13.64 -12.65 -10.27
CA LEU A 135 -12.81 -13.80 -9.96
C LEU A 135 -13.54 -14.75 -9.00
N THR A 136 -13.36 -16.05 -9.19
CA THR A 136 -13.99 -17.08 -8.36
C THR A 136 -13.06 -17.55 -7.24
N ALA A 137 -11.75 -17.38 -7.42
CA ALA A 137 -10.74 -17.66 -6.41
C ALA A 137 -10.29 -16.35 -5.74
N GLY A 138 -9.68 -16.44 -4.57
CA GLY A 138 -9.12 -15.31 -3.87
C GLY A 138 -10.10 -14.58 -2.98
N VAL A 139 -10.02 -13.24 -2.95
CA VAL A 139 -10.93 -12.40 -2.16
C VAL A 139 -12.32 -12.44 -2.80
N ALA A 140 -13.28 -13.00 -2.09
CA ALA A 140 -14.64 -13.18 -2.61
C ALA A 140 -15.23 -11.85 -3.14
N GLY A 141 -15.79 -11.92 -4.35
CA GLY A 141 -16.44 -10.78 -4.98
C GLY A 141 -15.48 -9.79 -5.66
N THR A 142 -14.18 -10.06 -5.73
CA THR A 142 -13.24 -9.20 -6.46
C THR A 142 -13.44 -9.36 -7.97
N CYS A 143 -13.68 -8.24 -8.63
CA CYS A 143 -13.73 -8.16 -10.09
C CYS A 143 -12.57 -7.31 -10.61
N VAL A 144 -12.15 -7.54 -11.84
CA VAL A 144 -11.04 -6.84 -12.50
C VAL A 144 -11.53 -6.26 -13.82
N VAL A 145 -11.11 -5.03 -14.11
CA VAL A 145 -11.33 -4.33 -15.37
C VAL A 145 -9.98 -3.89 -15.93
N ILE A 146 -9.65 -4.27 -17.15
CA ILE A 146 -8.48 -3.72 -17.83
C ILE A 146 -8.93 -2.49 -18.61
N LEU A 147 -8.54 -1.30 -18.13
CA LEU A 147 -8.90 -0.02 -18.74
C LEU A 147 -8.08 0.23 -20.00
N GLU A 148 -6.76 0.06 -19.86
CA GLU A 148 -5.76 0.19 -20.93
C GLU A 148 -4.73 -0.92 -20.78
N ASN A 149 -3.87 -1.12 -21.77
CA ASN A 149 -2.79 -2.12 -21.65
C ASN A 149 -1.79 -1.79 -20.52
N SER A 150 -1.84 -0.59 -19.97
CA SER A 150 -0.99 -0.11 -18.88
C SER A 150 -1.73 0.14 -17.58
N LEU A 151 -3.05 0.00 -17.54
CA LEU A 151 -3.87 0.36 -16.37
C LEU A 151 -5.03 -0.63 -16.19
N GLY A 152 -5.13 -1.20 -15.01
CA GLY A 152 -6.26 -2.01 -14.55
C GLY A 152 -6.88 -1.46 -13.27
N ALA A 153 -8.16 -1.77 -13.05
CA ALA A 153 -8.89 -1.49 -11.81
C ALA A 153 -9.42 -2.79 -11.22
N PHE A 154 -9.52 -2.88 -9.90
CA PHE A 154 -10.01 -4.07 -9.20
C PHE A 154 -10.83 -3.69 -7.97
N GLY A 155 -11.71 -4.59 -7.55
CA GLY A 155 -12.55 -4.44 -6.35
C GLY A 155 -13.90 -5.12 -6.49
N PRO A 156 -14.78 -5.02 -5.47
CA PRO A 156 -16.18 -5.46 -5.59
C PRO A 156 -16.89 -4.76 -6.75
N LEU A 157 -17.77 -5.48 -7.46
CA LEU A 157 -18.41 -4.96 -8.67
C LEU A 157 -19.11 -3.61 -8.46
N ALA A 158 -19.82 -3.44 -7.34
CA ALA A 158 -20.49 -2.18 -7.00
C ALA A 158 -19.47 -1.03 -6.79
N THR A 159 -18.32 -1.33 -6.17
CA THR A 159 -17.26 -0.36 -5.95
C THR A 159 -16.55 0.00 -7.25
N LEU A 160 -16.35 -0.97 -8.16
CA LEU A 160 -15.77 -0.71 -9.48
C LEU A 160 -16.61 0.30 -10.28
N THR A 161 -17.93 0.26 -10.21
CA THR A 161 -18.77 1.28 -10.85
C THR A 161 -18.40 2.69 -10.33
N THR A 162 -18.31 2.83 -9.01
CA THR A 162 -17.93 4.12 -8.39
C THR A 162 -16.51 4.56 -8.77
N LEU A 163 -15.57 3.60 -8.87
CA LEU A 163 -14.20 3.89 -9.33
C LEU A 163 -14.19 4.42 -10.76
N LEU A 164 -14.90 3.77 -11.66
CA LEU A 164 -14.95 4.14 -13.08
C LEU A 164 -15.63 5.49 -13.29
N ASP A 165 -16.69 5.76 -12.52
CA ASP A 165 -17.39 7.06 -12.54
C ASP A 165 -16.48 8.19 -12.02
N ALA A 166 -15.73 7.95 -10.93
CA ALA A 166 -14.74 8.90 -10.42
C ALA A 166 -13.59 9.11 -11.44
N HIS A 167 -13.08 8.04 -12.03
CA HIS A 167 -12.02 8.08 -13.04
C HIS A 167 -12.42 8.86 -14.29
N SER A 168 -13.68 8.74 -14.72
CA SER A 168 -14.24 9.50 -15.85
C SER A 168 -14.66 10.94 -15.50
N GLY A 169 -14.49 11.35 -14.24
CA GLY A 169 -14.89 12.68 -13.75
C GLY A 169 -16.39 12.84 -13.51
N GLN A 170 -17.16 11.75 -13.51
CA GLN A 170 -18.61 11.77 -13.27
C GLN A 170 -18.97 11.74 -11.77
N ALA A 171 -17.99 11.40 -10.90
CA ALA A 171 -18.15 11.39 -9.45
C ALA A 171 -16.97 12.11 -8.76
N PRO A 172 -17.18 12.64 -7.52
CA PRO A 172 -16.10 13.19 -6.72
C PRO A 172 -15.04 12.14 -6.41
N ASN A 173 -13.75 12.58 -6.39
CA ASN A 173 -12.63 11.69 -6.17
C ASN A 173 -11.71 12.18 -5.05
N LEU A 174 -10.89 11.26 -4.53
CA LEU A 174 -9.98 11.52 -3.42
C LEU A 174 -8.85 12.50 -3.78
N GLY A 175 -8.43 12.52 -5.03
CA GLY A 175 -7.38 13.43 -5.52
C GLY A 175 -7.77 14.91 -5.43
N ALA A 176 -9.08 15.21 -5.42
CA ALA A 176 -9.63 16.56 -5.26
C ALA A 176 -9.85 16.93 -3.78
N ASP A 177 -9.67 16.02 -2.82
CA ASP A 177 -9.86 16.29 -1.39
C ASP A 177 -8.65 17.08 -0.85
N PRO A 178 -8.84 18.33 -0.33
CA PRO A 178 -7.75 19.16 0.17
C PRO A 178 -7.07 18.58 1.41
N HIS A 179 -7.81 17.90 2.30
CA HIS A 179 -7.27 17.28 3.49
C HIS A 179 -6.35 16.12 3.11
N PHE A 180 -6.83 15.23 2.24
CA PHE A 180 -6.03 14.12 1.74
C PHE A 180 -4.78 14.61 1.00
N SER A 181 -4.91 15.63 0.15
CA SER A 181 -3.79 16.24 -0.59
C SER A 181 -2.73 16.82 0.35
N SER A 182 -3.14 17.42 1.47
CA SER A 182 -2.22 17.90 2.51
C SER A 182 -1.43 16.75 3.15
N LEU A 183 -2.09 15.66 3.51
CA LEU A 183 -1.43 14.46 4.05
C LEU A 183 -0.47 13.82 3.06
N LEU A 184 -0.88 13.75 1.79
CA LEU A 184 -0.04 13.24 0.69
C LEU A 184 1.24 14.06 0.49
N GLY A 185 1.22 15.37 0.81
CA GLY A 185 2.39 16.24 0.83
C GLY A 185 3.44 15.85 1.88
N GLY A 186 3.02 15.19 2.97
CA GLY A 186 3.88 14.73 4.06
C GLY A 186 4.46 13.32 3.90
N VAL A 187 4.07 12.58 2.84
CA VAL A 187 4.51 11.21 2.56
C VAL A 187 5.76 11.21 1.68
N ASN A 188 6.71 10.31 1.95
CA ASN A 188 7.80 10.04 1.03
C ASN A 188 7.32 9.20 -0.16
N LYS A 189 6.87 9.88 -1.23
CA LYS A 189 6.38 9.23 -2.46
C LYS A 189 7.47 8.52 -3.28
N GLY A 190 8.73 8.67 -2.93
CA GLY A 190 9.85 7.95 -3.53
C GLY A 190 10.06 6.56 -2.91
N ALA A 191 9.47 6.29 -1.75
CA ALA A 191 9.53 4.98 -1.11
C ALA A 191 8.72 3.95 -1.91
N PRO A 192 9.17 2.68 -1.96
CA PRO A 192 8.46 1.61 -2.66
C PRO A 192 7.11 1.26 -2.03
N ILE A 193 6.89 1.59 -0.77
CA ILE A 193 5.60 1.45 -0.08
C ILE A 193 5.34 2.73 0.72
N TRP A 194 4.13 3.26 0.62
CA TRP A 194 3.65 4.34 1.49
C TRP A 194 2.12 4.29 1.62
N GLY A 195 1.60 4.90 2.64
CA GLY A 195 0.15 4.94 2.83
C GLY A 195 -0.33 6.08 3.71
N ILE A 196 -1.64 6.28 3.66
CA ILE A 196 -2.41 7.25 4.44
C ILE A 196 -3.64 6.54 4.98
N ALA A 197 -3.92 6.68 6.27
CA ALA A 197 -5.16 6.23 6.88
C ALA A 197 -5.81 7.38 7.64
N LEU A 198 -7.13 7.49 7.56
CA LEU A 198 -7.94 8.54 8.18
C LEU A 198 -8.72 7.96 9.37
N ALA A 199 -8.75 8.69 10.45
CA ALA A 199 -9.60 8.43 11.64
C ALA A 199 -9.75 6.93 11.98
N GLY A 200 -10.98 6.38 11.90
CA GLY A 200 -11.29 4.99 12.28
C GLY A 200 -10.48 3.92 11.57
N ALA A 201 -9.95 4.18 10.36
CA ALA A 201 -9.12 3.21 9.66
C ALA A 201 -7.69 3.08 10.24
N VAL A 202 -7.27 3.98 11.14
CA VAL A 202 -5.95 3.92 11.78
C VAL A 202 -5.86 2.72 12.73
N GLY A 203 -6.87 2.53 13.58
CA GLY A 203 -6.93 1.39 14.49
C GLY A 203 -6.98 0.05 13.75
N ASP A 204 -7.78 -0.03 12.68
CA ASP A 204 -7.87 -1.23 11.84
C ASP A 204 -6.54 -1.54 11.14
N TRP A 205 -5.80 -0.52 10.70
CA TRP A 205 -4.47 -0.70 10.12
C TRP A 205 -3.49 -1.31 11.13
N PHE A 206 -3.42 -0.74 12.34
CA PHE A 206 -2.58 -1.28 13.42
C PHE A 206 -3.02 -2.67 13.84
N GLY A 207 -4.32 -2.91 13.97
CA GLY A 207 -4.90 -4.20 14.29
C GLY A 207 -4.49 -5.27 13.28
N GLY A 208 -4.55 -4.97 12.00
CA GLY A 208 -4.12 -5.86 10.94
C GLY A 208 -2.62 -6.15 10.97
N TRP A 209 -1.80 -5.12 11.22
CA TRP A 209 -0.35 -5.26 11.27
C TRP A 209 0.15 -5.96 12.53
N MET A 210 -0.49 -5.70 13.67
CA MET A 210 -0.11 -6.24 14.99
C MET A 210 -0.91 -7.49 15.39
N SER A 211 -1.78 -8.03 14.53
CA SER A 211 -2.70 -9.11 14.88
C SER A 211 -2.00 -10.34 15.49
N ASN A 212 -0.83 -10.70 14.95
CA ASN A 212 -0.05 -11.84 15.44
C ASN A 212 0.83 -11.52 16.67
N GLN A 213 0.91 -10.26 17.06
CA GLN A 213 1.76 -9.78 18.18
C GLN A 213 0.95 -9.17 19.31
N ASN A 214 -0.38 -9.26 19.27
CA ASN A 214 -1.27 -8.66 20.27
C ASN A 214 -1.34 -9.49 21.58
N ALA A 215 -0.16 -9.75 22.18
CA ALA A 215 -0.07 -10.46 23.46
C ALA A 215 -0.84 -9.75 24.59
N LEU A 216 -1.02 -8.42 24.48
CA LEU A 216 -1.71 -7.59 25.45
C LEU A 216 -3.23 -7.52 25.20
N LYS A 217 -3.73 -8.13 24.12
CA LYS A 217 -5.15 -8.09 23.70
C LYS A 217 -5.74 -6.67 23.64
N LEU A 218 -4.97 -5.72 23.14
CA LEU A 218 -5.39 -4.33 23.03
C LEU A 218 -6.48 -4.18 21.96
N ASP A 219 -7.47 -3.37 22.26
CA ASP A 219 -8.39 -2.84 21.26
C ASP A 219 -7.72 -1.64 20.56
N TRP A 220 -7.17 -1.89 19.39
CA TRP A 220 -6.45 -0.87 18.63
C TRP A 220 -7.35 0.28 18.21
N ASN A 221 -8.64 0.05 17.95
CA ASN A 221 -9.59 1.11 17.63
C ASN A 221 -9.80 2.04 18.82
N GLN A 222 -9.80 1.52 20.03
CA GLN A 222 -9.85 2.34 21.25
C GLN A 222 -8.53 3.09 21.47
N VAL A 223 -7.38 2.45 21.26
CA VAL A 223 -6.05 3.08 21.42
C VAL A 223 -5.91 4.28 20.47
N PHE A 224 -6.32 4.13 19.22
CA PHE A 224 -6.16 5.16 18.20
C PHE A 224 -7.41 6.02 17.93
N GLN A 225 -8.43 5.96 18.80
CA GLN A 225 -9.70 6.71 18.62
C GLN A 225 -9.55 8.23 18.52
N LYS A 226 -8.43 8.79 19.00
CA LYS A 226 -8.12 10.22 18.99
C LYS A 226 -7.07 10.59 17.94
N VAL A 227 -6.79 9.69 17.02
CA VAL A 227 -5.89 9.93 15.89
C VAL A 227 -6.74 10.29 14.68
N ASP A 228 -6.53 11.49 14.13
CA ASP A 228 -7.23 11.99 12.96
C ASP A 228 -6.69 11.38 11.67
N SER A 229 -5.38 11.13 11.62
CA SER A 229 -4.74 10.54 10.45
C SER A 229 -3.39 9.90 10.79
N LEU A 230 -3.04 8.93 9.97
CA LEU A 230 -1.74 8.27 9.92
C LEU A 230 -1.17 8.43 8.51
N THR A 231 0.10 8.79 8.40
CA THR A 231 0.88 8.66 7.17
C THR A 231 2.11 7.81 7.44
N TYR A 232 2.51 6.98 6.47
CA TYR A 232 3.72 6.18 6.61
C TYR A 232 4.42 5.95 5.28
N SER A 233 5.71 5.66 5.35
CA SER A 233 6.52 5.21 4.23
C SER A 233 7.49 4.13 4.67
N ILE A 234 7.73 3.15 3.82
CA ILE A 234 8.68 2.07 4.03
C ILE A 234 9.67 2.08 2.89
N ASP A 235 10.93 2.32 3.22
CA ASP A 235 12.07 2.13 2.33
C ASP A 235 12.80 0.84 2.73
N ALA A 236 13.16 0.05 1.75
CA ALA A 236 13.79 -1.25 1.95
C ALA A 236 15.04 -1.42 1.08
N THR A 237 15.71 -0.35 0.66
CA THR A 237 16.88 -0.40 -0.24
C THR A 237 18.08 -1.07 0.42
N ASP A 238 18.58 -0.54 1.54
CA ASP A 238 19.76 -1.06 2.26
C ASP A 238 19.36 -1.80 3.54
N LYS A 239 18.32 -1.31 4.17
CA LYS A 239 17.70 -1.82 5.40
C LYS A 239 16.23 -1.42 5.38
N VAL A 240 15.42 -2.00 6.23
CA VAL A 240 14.01 -1.58 6.33
C VAL A 240 13.90 -0.36 7.24
N ASN A 241 13.48 0.74 6.64
CA ASN A 241 13.20 1.99 7.33
C ASN A 241 11.69 2.25 7.24
N LEU A 242 11.03 2.29 8.37
CA LEU A 242 9.65 2.76 8.51
C LEU A 242 9.69 4.17 9.09
N ASP A 243 9.07 5.11 8.41
CA ASP A 243 8.77 6.46 8.92
C ASP A 243 7.25 6.60 8.98
N MET A 244 6.73 6.99 10.14
CA MET A 244 5.30 7.08 10.40
C MET A 244 4.98 8.36 11.16
N LYS A 245 3.88 9.01 10.81
CA LYS A 245 3.36 10.20 11.49
C LYS A 245 1.90 10.01 11.84
N LEU A 246 1.58 10.20 13.10
CA LEU A 246 0.24 10.14 13.67
C LEU A 246 -0.19 11.55 14.04
N ASN A 247 -1.25 12.07 13.43
CA ASN A 247 -1.82 13.37 13.81
C ASN A 247 -2.99 13.11 14.76
N CYS A 248 -2.86 13.63 15.99
CA CYS A 248 -3.90 13.52 17.02
C CYS A 248 -4.81 14.75 17.01
N ALA A 249 -6.00 14.63 17.60
CA ALA A 249 -6.96 15.72 17.70
C ALA A 249 -6.42 16.88 18.52
N THR A 250 -5.72 16.59 19.64
CA THR A 250 -5.13 17.58 20.52
C THR A 250 -3.70 17.21 20.96
N PRO A 251 -2.89 18.18 21.45
CA PRO A 251 -1.56 17.90 22.04
C PRO A 251 -1.65 16.97 23.26
N ALA A 252 -2.72 17.04 24.05
CA ALA A 252 -2.94 16.15 25.19
C ALA A 252 -3.16 14.70 24.74
N ASP A 253 -3.94 14.49 23.68
CA ASP A 253 -4.14 13.17 23.07
C ASP A 253 -2.81 12.61 22.54
N ALA A 254 -1.99 13.44 21.88
CA ALA A 254 -0.67 13.04 21.41
C ALA A 254 0.25 12.62 22.58
N THR A 255 0.24 13.37 23.68
CA THR A 255 1.00 13.03 24.89
C THR A 255 0.55 11.68 25.46
N THR A 256 -0.74 11.46 25.56
CA THR A 256 -1.33 10.18 26.06
C THR A 256 -0.96 9.01 25.15
N LEU A 257 -1.11 9.18 23.85
CA LEU A 257 -0.77 8.12 22.87
C LEU A 257 0.72 7.80 22.88
N ARG A 258 1.60 8.83 22.99
CA ARG A 258 3.04 8.60 23.14
C ARG A 258 3.37 7.73 24.34
N GLN A 259 2.76 7.99 25.51
CA GLN A 259 2.98 7.17 26.72
C GLN A 259 2.57 5.70 26.50
N ILE A 260 1.46 5.47 25.77
CA ILE A 260 1.04 4.11 25.38
C ILE A 260 2.08 3.46 24.47
N LEU A 261 2.55 4.17 23.44
CA LEU A 261 3.57 3.67 22.51
C LEU A 261 4.91 3.38 23.20
N ASP A 262 5.35 4.24 24.11
CA ASP A 262 6.56 4.02 24.93
C ASP A 262 6.40 2.77 25.82
N GLY A 263 5.24 2.58 26.43
CA GLY A 263 4.92 1.39 27.22
C GLY A 263 4.91 0.11 26.37
N LEU A 264 4.31 0.15 25.17
CA LEU A 264 4.32 -0.95 24.22
C LEU A 264 5.73 -1.29 23.75
N LYS A 265 6.54 -0.28 23.41
CA LYS A 265 7.95 -0.46 23.05
C LYS A 265 8.70 -1.18 24.17
N MET A 266 8.56 -0.75 25.41
CA MET A 266 9.21 -1.39 26.56
C MET A 266 8.74 -2.84 26.74
N ALA A 267 7.46 -3.10 26.66
CA ALA A 267 6.92 -4.45 26.78
C ALA A 267 7.45 -5.39 25.67
N GLN A 268 7.51 -4.90 24.42
CA GLN A 268 8.08 -5.65 23.30
C GLN A 268 9.59 -5.88 23.45
N GLN A 269 10.33 -4.88 23.94
CA GLN A 269 11.76 -5.05 24.23
C GLN A 269 12.02 -6.14 25.29
N LEU A 270 11.25 -6.16 26.35
CA LEU A 270 11.37 -7.18 27.40
C LEU A 270 10.99 -8.57 26.90
N ALA A 271 9.88 -8.69 26.19
CA ALA A 271 9.44 -9.94 25.59
C ALA A 271 10.46 -10.52 24.61
N TRP A 272 11.00 -9.67 23.72
CA TRP A 272 12.04 -10.05 22.78
C TRP A 272 13.31 -10.55 23.48
N SER A 273 13.82 -9.78 24.46
CA SER A 273 15.06 -10.12 25.17
C SER A 273 14.93 -11.44 25.95
N ALA A 274 13.74 -11.73 26.47
CA ALA A 274 13.47 -13.00 27.15
C ALA A 274 13.43 -14.20 26.20
N GLN A 275 12.93 -14.01 24.96
CA GLN A 275 12.78 -15.07 23.98
C GLN A 275 14.04 -15.26 23.12
N ASN A 276 14.87 -14.24 22.98
CA ASN A 276 16.06 -14.23 22.10
C ASN A 276 17.29 -13.74 22.84
N PRO A 277 17.77 -14.49 23.88
CA PRO A 277 18.94 -14.05 24.65
C PRO A 277 20.18 -13.98 23.77
N GLY A 278 20.92 -12.86 23.87
CA GLY A 278 22.13 -12.63 23.11
C GLY A 278 21.94 -12.10 21.68
N HIS A 279 20.70 -11.93 21.22
CA HIS A 279 20.42 -11.30 19.93
C HIS A 279 20.10 -9.81 20.06
N PRO A 280 20.46 -8.96 19.06
CA PRO A 280 20.07 -7.57 19.02
C PRO A 280 18.55 -7.40 19.14
N ASN A 281 18.12 -6.39 19.89
CA ASN A 281 16.71 -6.13 20.10
C ASN A 281 16.20 -5.15 19.02
N PRO A 282 15.36 -5.55 18.06
CA PRO A 282 14.90 -4.69 16.97
C PRO A 282 14.07 -3.50 17.46
N TYR A 283 13.38 -3.65 18.59
CA TYR A 283 12.58 -2.58 19.18
C TYR A 283 13.45 -1.49 19.85
N ALA A 284 14.76 -1.74 20.06
CA ALA A 284 15.68 -0.73 20.56
C ALA A 284 15.89 0.42 19.55
N ALA A 285 15.80 0.09 18.26
CA ALA A 285 15.95 1.05 17.16
C ALA A 285 14.68 1.88 16.89
N MET A 286 13.58 1.59 17.59
CA MET A 286 12.34 2.36 17.49
C MET A 286 12.49 3.71 18.21
N ASN A 287 12.33 4.80 17.47
CA ASN A 287 12.28 6.17 18.01
C ASN A 287 10.84 6.68 17.99
N VAL A 288 10.41 7.30 19.08
CA VAL A 288 9.10 7.96 19.19
C VAL A 288 9.34 9.39 19.63
N ASP A 289 8.98 10.36 18.80
CA ASP A 289 9.04 11.78 19.10
C ASP A 289 7.64 12.41 19.11
N ILE A 290 7.55 13.64 19.60
CA ILE A 290 6.28 14.37 19.65
C ILE A 290 6.55 15.84 19.32
N HIS A 291 5.74 16.38 18.41
CA HIS A 291 5.73 17.79 18.04
C HIS A 291 4.27 18.28 18.02
N ASP A 292 3.92 19.08 19.04
CA ASP A 292 2.55 19.56 19.23
C ASP A 292 1.55 18.37 19.25
N LYS A 293 0.68 18.24 18.27
CA LYS A 293 -0.30 17.16 18.15
C LYS A 293 0.15 16.01 17.23
N GLN A 294 1.38 16.03 16.72
CA GLN A 294 1.91 14.99 15.86
C GLN A 294 2.92 14.11 16.61
N ILE A 295 2.77 12.81 16.46
CA ILE A 295 3.76 11.83 16.90
C ILE A 295 4.48 11.29 15.67
N GLY A 296 5.82 11.37 15.70
CA GLY A 296 6.72 10.68 14.78
C GLY A 296 7.13 9.33 15.36
N LEU A 297 7.08 8.28 14.54
CA LEU A 297 7.58 6.97 14.87
C LEU A 297 8.51 6.51 13.76
N GLN A 298 9.76 6.22 14.12
CA GLN A 298 10.77 5.75 13.18
C GLN A 298 11.33 4.41 13.64
N ILE A 299 11.44 3.48 12.70
CA ILE A 299 12.07 2.18 12.93
C ILE A 299 13.06 1.95 11.80
N SER A 300 14.27 1.53 12.17
CA SER A 300 15.31 1.17 11.20
C SER A 300 15.92 -0.17 11.60
N MET A 301 15.73 -1.18 10.75
CA MET A 301 16.18 -2.55 11.02
C MET A 301 17.00 -3.11 9.87
N ALA A 302 18.09 -3.81 10.19
CA ALA A 302 18.78 -4.61 9.20
C ALA A 302 17.91 -5.80 8.75
N TYR A 303 18.10 -6.28 7.53
CA TYR A 303 17.34 -7.45 7.02
C TYR A 303 17.52 -8.69 7.88
N SER A 304 18.72 -8.89 8.45
CA SER A 304 19.00 -10.00 9.37
C SER A 304 18.17 -9.94 10.65
N GLU A 305 17.87 -8.73 11.15
CA GLU A 305 17.04 -8.53 12.36
C GLU A 305 15.57 -8.81 12.07
N LEU A 306 15.09 -8.46 10.86
CA LEU A 306 13.74 -8.81 10.41
C LEU A 306 13.52 -10.31 10.31
N THR A 307 14.52 -11.07 9.88
CA THR A 307 14.45 -12.53 9.82
C THR A 307 14.28 -13.15 11.20
N LEU A 308 14.93 -12.60 12.20
CA LEU A 308 14.80 -13.01 13.58
C LEU A 308 13.43 -12.61 14.18
N ALA A 309 13.01 -11.36 13.95
CA ALA A 309 11.74 -10.83 14.45
C ALA A 309 10.52 -11.60 13.91
N SER A 310 10.60 -12.18 12.71
CA SER A 310 9.51 -12.93 12.09
C SER A 310 9.43 -14.39 12.51
N GLY A 311 10.43 -14.92 13.21
CA GLY A 311 10.37 -16.25 13.83
C GLY A 311 9.38 -16.32 15.00
N VAL A 312 8.89 -15.19 15.50
CA VAL A 312 7.98 -15.07 16.64
C VAL A 312 6.49 -15.09 16.21
N GLY A 313 6.15 -15.41 14.99
CA GLY A 313 4.74 -15.32 14.59
C GLY A 313 4.36 -15.96 13.27
N ALA A 314 5.11 -16.94 12.77
CA ALA A 314 4.56 -17.79 11.74
C ALA A 314 3.41 -18.60 12.34
N PRO A 315 2.17 -18.54 11.83
CA PRO A 315 1.12 -19.43 12.27
C PRO A 315 1.61 -20.86 11.99
N GLN A 316 1.84 -21.62 13.05
CA GLN A 316 1.87 -23.06 12.91
C GLN A 316 0.43 -23.48 12.58
N ASN A 317 0.23 -24.01 11.38
CA ASN A 317 -0.93 -24.63 10.75
C ASN A 317 -2.20 -24.76 11.56
#